data_62f2c4e130212e6b9b72c6065eb18871
#
_entry.id   62f2c4e130212e6b9b72c6065eb18871
#
_cell.length_a   1.000
_cell.length_b   1.000
_cell.length_c   1.000
_cell.angle_alpha   90.00
_cell.angle_beta   90.00
_cell.angle_gamma   90.00
#
_symmetry.space_group_name_H-M   'P 1'
#
loop_
_entity.id
_entity.type
_entity.pdbx_description
1 polymer ?
#
loop_
_entity_poly.entity_id
_entity_poly.type
_entity_poly.pdbx_seq_one_letter_code
_entity_poly.pdbx_strand_id
1 'polypeptide(L)'
;MRERVKKYYDGFSEEEWGRLLRDPVGELELITTKKFIKKYLPKRSICILDIGGGPGRYAFDMANSGHKVILADLSTGNIRKAQNLLKRQSKRIKSNIQEIAEADITNLKMWRDGAFDSTLCLGGVISHLLDKKDRVLAIKELKRVTKKGGYIFISIIGRLAVLKQEIYVKALEEIKDPNFMKVVTEEDYDGSLGFTACHFFLKDEFNGLLEENGLKVVEMVGLEGLNSFLKKESMAVYGDKKAWANILKAHEIYCTHPSVVDTSDHILAVCKNA
;
A
#
# COMPACT_ATOMS: atom_id res chain seq x y z
N MET A 1 3.30 16.69 11.64
CA MET A 1 2.51 15.89 10.69
C MET A 1 2.57 14.40 10.99
N ARG A 2 3.74 13.76 11.11
CA ARG A 2 3.90 12.31 11.43
C ARG A 2 3.13 11.88 12.69
N GLU A 3 3.17 12.67 13.77
CA GLU A 3 2.40 12.41 15.00
C GLU A 3 0.88 12.35 14.75
N ARG A 4 0.36 13.13 13.80
CA ARG A 4 -1.05 13.10 13.42
C ARG A 4 -1.40 11.79 12.69
N VAL A 5 -0.56 11.36 11.75
CA VAL A 5 -0.69 10.07 11.05
C VAL A 5 -0.60 8.92 12.05
N LYS A 6 0.42 8.93 12.93
CA LYS A 6 0.58 7.93 14.00
C LYS A 6 -0.68 7.84 14.87
N LYS A 7 -1.16 8.98 15.39
CA LYS A 7 -2.36 9.04 16.25
C LYS A 7 -3.61 8.51 15.53
N TYR A 8 -3.77 8.82 14.23
CA TYR A 8 -4.88 8.31 13.43
C TYR A 8 -4.85 6.77 13.40
N TYR A 9 -3.73 6.17 13.01
CA TYR A 9 -3.60 4.72 12.92
C TYR A 9 -3.54 4.01 14.28
N ASP A 10 -3.12 4.68 15.35
CA ASP A 10 -3.21 4.15 16.72
C ASP A 10 -4.67 3.87 17.14
N GLY A 11 -5.61 4.71 16.67
CA GLY A 11 -7.05 4.54 16.92
C GLY A 11 -7.79 3.71 15.87
N PHE A 12 -7.16 3.40 14.72
CA PHE A 12 -7.81 2.80 13.54
C PHE A 12 -7.37 1.37 13.24
N SER A 13 -6.66 0.71 14.14
CA SER A 13 -6.02 -0.59 13.90
C SER A 13 -7.00 -1.76 13.66
N GLU A 14 -8.22 -1.71 14.22
CA GLU A 14 -9.26 -2.73 13.98
C GLU A 14 -9.83 -2.60 12.56
N GLU A 15 -10.16 -1.38 12.15
CA GLU A 15 -10.69 -1.06 10.83
C GLU A 15 -9.65 -1.38 9.75
N GLU A 16 -8.36 -1.06 10.01
CA GLU A 16 -7.27 -1.35 9.08
C GLU A 16 -7.10 -2.86 8.88
N TRP A 17 -7.22 -3.68 9.94
CA TRP A 17 -7.21 -5.12 9.79
C TRP A 17 -8.33 -5.65 8.88
N GLY A 18 -9.54 -5.04 8.97
CA GLY A 18 -10.70 -5.41 8.17
C GLY A 18 -10.72 -4.83 6.76
N ARG A 19 -9.95 -3.77 6.49
CA ARG A 19 -10.07 -2.92 5.30
C ARG A 19 -10.11 -3.70 3.99
N LEU A 20 -9.17 -4.59 3.77
CA LEU A 20 -9.02 -5.36 2.53
C LEU A 20 -10.03 -6.50 2.35
N LEU A 21 -10.84 -6.81 3.36
CA LEU A 21 -11.85 -7.88 3.29
C LEU A 21 -13.27 -7.36 3.50
N ARG A 22 -13.45 -6.04 3.64
CA ARG A 22 -14.74 -5.44 3.95
C ARG A 22 -15.68 -5.40 2.76
N ASP A 23 -15.12 -5.31 1.54
CA ASP A 23 -15.86 -5.20 0.30
C ASP A 23 -15.05 -5.74 -0.89
N PRO A 24 -15.70 -5.97 -2.05
CA PRO A 24 -15.04 -6.55 -3.23
C PRO A 24 -13.89 -5.73 -3.79
N VAL A 25 -13.90 -4.39 -3.62
CA VAL A 25 -12.84 -3.51 -4.12
C VAL A 25 -11.58 -3.68 -3.26
N GLY A 26 -11.74 -3.74 -1.93
CA GLY A 26 -10.62 -4.07 -1.02
C GLY A 26 -10.06 -5.48 -1.24
N GLU A 27 -10.95 -6.46 -1.53
CA GLU A 27 -10.49 -7.81 -1.86
C GLU A 27 -9.70 -7.83 -3.18
N LEU A 28 -10.09 -7.02 -4.17
CA LEU A 28 -9.38 -6.88 -5.43
C LEU A 28 -7.97 -6.29 -5.22
N GLU A 29 -7.82 -5.25 -4.37
CA GLU A 29 -6.51 -4.73 -3.94
C GLU A 29 -5.65 -5.86 -3.35
N LEU A 30 -6.21 -6.64 -2.43
CA LEU A 30 -5.49 -7.73 -1.76
C LEU A 30 -5.03 -8.81 -2.74
N ILE A 31 -5.93 -9.30 -3.58
CA ILE A 31 -5.66 -10.38 -4.55
C ILE A 31 -4.60 -9.92 -5.56
N THR A 32 -4.75 -8.71 -6.09
CA THR A 32 -3.85 -8.15 -7.09
C THR A 32 -2.46 -7.95 -6.50
N THR A 33 -2.35 -7.33 -5.32
CA THR A 33 -1.07 -7.15 -4.62
C THR A 33 -0.36 -8.48 -4.41
N LYS A 34 -1.06 -9.49 -3.88
CA LYS A 34 -0.50 -10.83 -3.66
C LYS A 34 -0.05 -11.51 -4.94
N LYS A 35 -0.80 -11.35 -6.04
CA LYS A 35 -0.44 -11.88 -7.35
C LYS A 35 0.89 -11.31 -7.83
N PHE A 36 1.06 -9.99 -7.75
CA PHE A 36 2.28 -9.33 -8.20
C PHE A 36 3.47 -9.59 -7.28
N ILE A 37 3.28 -9.64 -5.97
CA ILE A 37 4.33 -10.08 -5.04
C ILE A 37 4.80 -11.51 -5.42
N LYS A 38 3.87 -12.44 -5.58
CA LYS A 38 4.18 -13.84 -5.94
C LYS A 38 4.84 -13.97 -7.33
N LYS A 39 4.52 -13.09 -8.29
CA LYS A 39 5.12 -13.08 -9.63
C LYS A 39 6.62 -12.81 -9.58
N TYR A 40 7.09 -11.96 -8.66
CA TYR A 40 8.47 -11.48 -8.62
C TYR A 40 9.31 -12.09 -7.51
N LEU A 41 8.70 -12.56 -6.42
CA LEU A 41 9.44 -13.20 -5.34
C LEU A 41 9.85 -14.64 -5.72
N PRO A 42 11.05 -15.08 -5.32
CA PRO A 42 11.48 -16.45 -5.54
C PRO A 42 10.68 -17.44 -4.68
N LYS A 43 10.52 -18.68 -5.15
CA LYS A 43 9.84 -19.75 -4.39
C LYS A 43 10.61 -20.20 -3.14
N ARG A 44 11.93 -19.97 -3.09
CA ARG A 44 12.74 -20.27 -1.90
C ARG A 44 12.44 -19.29 -0.77
N SER A 45 12.66 -19.71 0.47
CA SER A 45 12.56 -18.81 1.62
C SER A 45 13.57 -17.66 1.52
N ILE A 46 13.09 -16.44 1.75
CA ILE A 46 13.89 -15.21 1.78
C ILE A 46 13.50 -14.37 3.01
N CYS A 47 14.34 -13.38 3.33
CA CYS A 47 14.07 -12.40 4.38
C CYS A 47 13.36 -11.18 3.78
N ILE A 48 12.18 -10.84 4.32
CA ILE A 48 11.33 -9.75 3.84
C ILE A 48 11.12 -8.74 4.97
N LEU A 49 11.25 -7.45 4.68
CA LEU A 49 10.74 -6.37 5.51
C LEU A 49 9.37 -5.94 4.99
N ASP A 50 8.36 -5.92 5.85
CA ASP A 50 7.06 -5.30 5.61
C ASP A 50 6.99 -4.03 6.47
N ILE A 51 7.32 -2.87 5.87
CA ILE A 51 7.37 -1.56 6.54
C ILE A 51 6.10 -0.77 6.30
N GLY A 52 5.48 -0.26 7.36
CA GLY A 52 4.13 0.27 7.35
C GLY A 52 3.10 -0.84 7.13
N GLY A 53 3.42 -2.07 7.56
CA GLY A 53 2.60 -3.26 7.33
C GLY A 53 1.33 -3.34 8.18
N GLY A 54 1.05 -2.29 8.97
CA GLY A 54 -0.16 -2.20 9.78
C GLY A 54 -0.32 -3.38 10.75
N PRO A 55 -1.53 -3.94 10.86
CA PRO A 55 -1.76 -5.14 11.69
C PRO A 55 -1.18 -6.44 11.11
N GLY A 56 -0.44 -6.42 10.00
CA GLY A 56 0.35 -7.54 9.49
C GLY A 56 -0.31 -8.42 8.44
N ARG A 57 -1.27 -7.91 7.66
CA ARG A 57 -2.00 -8.69 6.65
C ARG A 57 -1.06 -9.35 5.64
N TYR A 58 -0.18 -8.58 5.02
CA TYR A 58 0.79 -9.10 4.05
C TYR A 58 1.95 -9.84 4.74
N ALA A 59 2.43 -9.37 5.89
CA ALA A 59 3.46 -10.04 6.67
C ALA A 59 3.08 -11.50 7.01
N PHE A 60 1.85 -11.72 7.49
CA PHE A 60 1.37 -13.07 7.82
C PHE A 60 1.20 -13.95 6.58
N ASP A 61 0.80 -13.37 5.46
CA ASP A 61 0.67 -14.10 4.19
C ASP A 61 2.03 -14.55 3.65
N MET A 62 3.04 -13.66 3.71
CA MET A 62 4.42 -13.99 3.34
C MET A 62 5.03 -15.04 4.30
N ALA A 63 4.79 -14.90 5.59
CA ALA A 63 5.21 -15.89 6.59
C ALA A 63 4.54 -17.24 6.36
N ASN A 64 3.25 -17.28 6.02
CA ASN A 64 2.54 -18.50 5.66
C ASN A 64 3.10 -19.14 4.38
N SER A 65 3.58 -18.33 3.45
CA SER A 65 4.26 -18.78 2.22
C SER A 65 5.67 -19.34 2.49
N GLY A 66 6.22 -19.15 3.70
CA GLY A 66 7.50 -19.72 4.16
C GLY A 66 8.68 -18.73 4.11
N HIS A 67 8.43 -17.46 3.87
CA HIS A 67 9.44 -16.41 3.99
C HIS A 67 9.66 -16.01 5.44
N LYS A 68 10.87 -15.58 5.79
CA LYS A 68 11.18 -14.95 7.06
C LYS A 68 10.81 -13.48 6.99
N VAL A 69 9.96 -12.99 7.90
CA VAL A 69 9.38 -11.66 7.79
C VAL A 69 9.63 -10.85 9.05
N ILE A 70 10.08 -9.63 8.88
CA ILE A 70 10.05 -8.57 9.89
C ILE A 70 8.89 -7.65 9.51
N LEU A 71 7.95 -7.48 10.43
CA LEU A 71 6.86 -6.53 10.32
C LEU A 71 7.23 -5.26 11.10
N ALA A 72 7.13 -4.12 10.46
CA ALA A 72 7.38 -2.84 11.12
C ALA A 72 6.30 -1.81 10.77
N ASP A 73 5.93 -0.98 11.73
CA ASP A 73 4.95 0.08 11.55
C ASP A 73 5.27 1.26 12.48
N LEU A 74 4.86 2.48 12.11
CA LEU A 74 5.00 3.66 12.94
C LEU A 74 3.99 3.67 14.09
N SER A 75 2.80 3.08 13.89
CA SER A 75 1.71 3.05 14.85
C SER A 75 1.91 1.96 15.90
N THR A 76 1.98 2.37 17.17
CA THR A 76 2.01 1.43 18.29
C THR A 76 0.69 0.66 18.44
N GLY A 77 -0.43 1.22 17.98
CA GLY A 77 -1.74 0.56 17.91
C GLY A 77 -1.69 -0.63 16.93
N ASN A 78 -1.17 -0.40 15.72
CA ASN A 78 -0.97 -1.46 14.72
C ASN A 78 -0.03 -2.55 15.23
N ILE A 79 1.10 -2.18 15.85
CA ILE A 79 2.06 -3.14 16.43
C ILE A 79 1.39 -4.02 17.49
N ARG A 80 0.66 -3.44 18.45
CA ARG A 80 -0.09 -4.20 19.47
C ARG A 80 -1.12 -5.13 18.84
N LYS A 81 -1.84 -4.64 17.82
CA LYS A 81 -2.82 -5.45 17.08
C LYS A 81 -2.14 -6.62 16.38
N ALA A 82 -1.04 -6.39 15.66
CA ALA A 82 -0.26 -7.43 14.98
C ALA A 82 0.24 -8.50 15.96
N GLN A 83 0.80 -8.11 17.12
CA GLN A 83 1.25 -9.03 18.15
C GLN A 83 0.10 -9.90 18.68
N ASN A 84 -1.09 -9.32 18.91
CA ASN A 84 -2.27 -10.06 19.37
C ASN A 84 -2.81 -11.02 18.29
N LEU A 85 -2.80 -10.61 17.04
CA LEU A 85 -3.19 -11.46 15.92
C LEU A 85 -2.19 -12.61 15.71
N LEU A 86 -0.88 -12.35 15.86
CA LEU A 86 0.16 -13.37 15.75
C LEU A 86 -0.05 -14.52 16.74
N LYS A 87 -0.50 -14.24 17.98
CA LYS A 87 -0.81 -15.27 18.98
C LYS A 87 -1.82 -16.31 18.51
N ARG A 88 -2.71 -15.92 17.57
CA ARG A 88 -3.78 -16.77 17.03
C ARG A 88 -3.40 -17.44 15.71
N GLN A 89 -2.22 -17.13 15.15
CA GLN A 89 -1.76 -17.70 13.88
C GLN A 89 -1.24 -19.14 14.03
N SER A 90 -1.09 -19.82 12.89
CA SER A 90 -0.50 -21.16 12.82
C SER A 90 0.95 -21.18 13.30
N LYS A 91 1.45 -22.36 13.70
CA LYS A 91 2.86 -22.55 14.08
C LYS A 91 3.81 -22.08 12.98
N ARG A 92 3.46 -22.33 11.71
CA ARG A 92 4.24 -21.90 10.54
C ARG A 92 4.39 -20.40 10.47
N ILE A 93 3.31 -19.65 10.62
CA ILE A 93 3.34 -18.17 10.60
C ILE A 93 4.18 -17.67 11.78
N LYS A 94 3.92 -18.17 13.00
CA LYS A 94 4.66 -17.78 14.21
C LYS A 94 6.16 -17.98 14.09
N SER A 95 6.61 -19.12 13.52
CA SER A 95 8.04 -19.41 13.35
C SER A 95 8.71 -18.58 12.24
N ASN A 96 7.92 -17.98 11.35
CA ASN A 96 8.40 -17.20 10.22
C ASN A 96 8.34 -15.68 10.44
N ILE A 97 7.49 -15.19 11.34
CA ILE A 97 7.58 -13.79 11.81
C ILE A 97 8.77 -13.72 12.78
N GLN A 98 9.82 -13.01 12.36
CA GLN A 98 11.07 -12.91 13.12
C GLN A 98 10.99 -11.78 14.15
N GLU A 99 10.30 -10.69 13.80
CA GLU A 99 10.18 -9.50 14.64
C GLU A 99 8.92 -8.73 14.28
N ILE A 100 8.34 -8.01 15.25
CA ILE A 100 7.33 -6.97 15.05
C ILE A 100 7.86 -5.74 15.78
N ALA A 101 8.23 -4.69 15.03
CA ALA A 101 8.95 -3.52 15.53
C ALA A 101 8.23 -2.20 15.21
N GLU A 102 8.40 -1.19 16.07
CA GLU A 102 8.07 0.18 15.74
C GLU A 102 9.20 0.79 14.91
N ALA A 103 8.87 1.35 13.73
CA ALA A 103 9.86 2.00 12.86
C ALA A 103 9.24 3.10 12.00
N ASP A 104 10.03 4.16 11.79
CA ASP A 104 9.75 5.24 10.83
C ASP A 104 10.46 4.92 9.51
N ILE A 105 9.70 4.83 8.42
CA ILE A 105 10.23 4.51 7.09
C ILE A 105 11.32 5.48 6.61
N THR A 106 11.37 6.70 7.14
CA THR A 106 12.41 7.69 6.81
C THR A 106 13.71 7.49 7.59
N ASN A 107 13.74 6.53 8.53
CA ASN A 107 14.90 6.23 9.36
C ASN A 107 14.94 4.74 9.74
N LEU A 108 15.45 3.91 8.84
CA LEU A 108 15.58 2.47 9.03
C LEU A 108 16.99 2.07 9.52
N LYS A 109 17.72 2.96 10.21
CA LYS A 109 19.10 2.72 10.67
C LYS A 109 19.26 1.55 11.64
N MET A 110 18.17 1.07 12.23
CA MET A 110 18.18 -0.16 13.03
C MET A 110 18.54 -1.40 12.20
N TRP A 111 18.40 -1.34 10.88
CA TRP A 111 18.81 -2.39 9.96
C TRP A 111 19.97 -1.92 9.07
N ARG A 112 20.96 -2.81 8.92
CA ARG A 112 22.13 -2.56 8.06
C ARG A 112 21.74 -2.53 6.58
N ASP A 113 22.64 -2.01 5.76
CA ASP A 113 22.53 -2.04 4.31
C ASP A 113 22.38 -3.48 3.81
N GLY A 114 21.45 -3.69 2.88
CA GLY A 114 21.16 -4.99 2.30
C GLY A 114 20.73 -6.05 3.31
N ALA A 115 20.04 -5.67 4.38
CA ALA A 115 19.54 -6.62 5.38
C ALA A 115 18.49 -7.56 4.81
N PHE A 116 17.69 -7.11 3.85
CA PHE A 116 16.52 -7.83 3.34
C PHE A 116 16.67 -8.23 1.87
N ASP A 117 16.19 -9.41 1.52
CA ASP A 117 16.12 -9.88 0.14
C ASP A 117 15.04 -9.13 -0.66
N SER A 118 13.98 -8.69 0.02
CA SER A 118 12.89 -7.89 -0.55
C SER A 118 12.24 -7.02 0.51
N THR A 119 11.60 -5.93 0.09
CA THR A 119 10.88 -5.01 0.99
C THR A 119 9.49 -4.73 0.45
N LEU A 120 8.49 -4.74 1.33
CA LEU A 120 7.12 -4.33 1.08
C LEU A 120 6.88 -2.98 1.78
N CYS A 121 6.25 -2.04 1.09
CA CYS A 121 5.79 -0.76 1.58
C CYS A 121 4.42 -0.48 0.96
N LEU A 122 3.39 -1.08 1.52
CA LEU A 122 2.06 -1.22 0.91
C LEU A 122 1.00 -0.40 1.66
N GLY A 123 -0.17 -0.18 1.02
CA GLY A 123 -1.28 0.53 1.64
C GLY A 123 -1.10 2.05 1.73
N GLY A 124 -0.24 2.65 0.88
CA GLY A 124 -0.13 4.11 0.79
C GLY A 124 0.81 4.76 1.81
N VAL A 125 1.74 4.04 2.42
CA VAL A 125 2.67 4.59 3.44
C VAL A 125 3.39 5.84 2.96
N ILE A 126 3.93 5.84 1.72
CA ILE A 126 4.62 6.98 1.12
C ILE A 126 3.67 8.18 0.94
N SER A 127 2.40 7.93 0.68
CA SER A 127 1.38 8.98 0.57
C SER A 127 1.17 9.78 1.86
N HIS A 128 1.49 9.22 3.03
CA HIS A 128 1.41 9.92 4.31
C HIS A 128 2.62 10.81 4.63
N LEU A 129 3.59 10.90 3.72
CA LEU A 129 4.75 11.78 3.81
C LEU A 129 4.52 13.03 2.96
N LEU A 130 3.99 14.12 3.55
CA LEU A 130 3.69 15.35 2.81
C LEU A 130 4.95 16.06 2.32
N ASP A 131 6.03 16.05 3.11
CA ASP A 131 7.30 16.66 2.68
C ASP A 131 7.98 15.79 1.61
N LYS A 132 8.26 16.37 0.45
CA LYS A 132 8.99 15.71 -0.64
C LYS A 132 10.36 15.16 -0.16
N LYS A 133 11.02 15.85 0.76
CA LYS A 133 12.31 15.38 1.33
C LYS A 133 12.12 14.08 2.11
N ASP A 134 11.03 13.95 2.86
CA ASP A 134 10.71 12.72 3.60
C ASP A 134 10.38 11.57 2.64
N ARG A 135 9.65 11.84 1.53
CA ARG A 135 9.41 10.85 0.48
C ARG A 135 10.72 10.34 -0.13
N VAL A 136 11.64 11.24 -0.45
CA VAL A 136 12.98 10.90 -0.97
C VAL A 136 13.79 10.09 0.05
N LEU A 137 13.78 10.48 1.33
CA LEU A 137 14.45 9.74 2.40
C LEU A 137 13.90 8.32 2.53
N ALA A 138 12.57 8.16 2.50
CA ALA A 138 11.93 6.86 2.57
C ALA A 138 12.34 5.95 1.40
N ILE A 139 12.35 6.45 0.16
CA ILE A 139 12.82 5.67 -1.00
C ILE A 139 14.30 5.27 -0.85
N LYS A 140 15.15 6.19 -0.39
CA LYS A 140 16.57 5.89 -0.13
C LYS A 140 16.77 4.84 0.96
N GLU A 141 16.00 4.89 2.03
CA GLU A 141 16.06 3.89 3.11
C GLU A 141 15.55 2.52 2.63
N LEU A 142 14.43 2.46 1.89
CA LEU A 142 13.94 1.22 1.27
C LEU A 142 15.01 0.59 0.36
N LYS A 143 15.65 1.44 -0.48
CA LYS A 143 16.75 1.01 -1.35
C LYS A 143 17.94 0.49 -0.54
N ARG A 144 18.37 1.24 0.49
CA ARG A 144 19.53 0.90 1.32
C ARG A 144 19.35 -0.45 2.03
N VAL A 145 18.21 -0.66 2.67
CA VAL A 145 17.97 -1.90 3.44
C VAL A 145 17.69 -3.11 2.58
N THR A 146 17.31 -2.93 1.31
CA THR A 146 17.08 -4.03 0.36
C THR A 146 18.38 -4.39 -0.34
N LYS A 147 18.70 -5.67 -0.44
CA LYS A 147 19.88 -6.17 -1.17
C LYS A 147 19.86 -5.70 -2.62
N LYS A 148 21.06 -5.45 -3.17
CA LYS A 148 21.21 -5.23 -4.61
C LYS A 148 20.59 -6.39 -5.42
N GLY A 149 19.81 -6.06 -6.43
CA GLY A 149 19.04 -7.04 -7.22
C GLY A 149 17.73 -7.52 -6.55
N GLY A 150 17.45 -7.11 -5.30
CA GLY A 150 16.19 -7.40 -4.59
C GLY A 150 15.01 -6.60 -5.13
N TYR A 151 13.79 -7.11 -4.91
CA TYR A 151 12.57 -6.40 -5.28
C TYR A 151 12.02 -5.55 -4.13
N ILE A 152 11.50 -4.39 -4.47
CA ILE A 152 10.82 -3.47 -3.57
C ILE A 152 9.43 -3.23 -4.14
N PHE A 153 8.41 -3.48 -3.34
CA PHE A 153 7.00 -3.28 -3.69
C PHE A 153 6.49 -2.06 -2.94
N ILE A 154 6.07 -1.03 -3.67
CA ILE A 154 5.61 0.22 -3.06
C ILE A 154 4.24 0.55 -3.62
N SER A 155 3.23 0.73 -2.77
CA SER A 155 1.95 1.26 -3.22
C SER A 155 1.65 2.64 -2.63
N ILE A 156 1.00 3.47 -3.45
CA ILE A 156 0.60 4.83 -3.13
C ILE A 156 -0.89 5.03 -3.41
N ILE A 157 -1.45 6.14 -2.93
CA ILE A 157 -2.83 6.54 -3.20
C ILE A 157 -2.86 7.42 -4.45
N GLY A 158 -3.68 7.01 -5.43
CA GLY A 158 -3.80 7.65 -6.72
C GLY A 158 -4.67 8.92 -6.70
N ARG A 159 -4.17 10.03 -7.25
CA ARG A 159 -4.86 11.33 -7.26
C ARG A 159 -6.13 11.31 -8.11
N LEU A 160 -6.05 10.80 -9.34
CA LEU A 160 -7.21 10.80 -10.24
C LEU A 160 -8.37 9.98 -9.69
N ALA A 161 -8.05 8.95 -8.95
CA ALA A 161 -9.02 8.14 -8.28
C ALA A 161 -9.74 8.90 -7.14
N VAL A 162 -8.99 9.61 -6.30
CA VAL A 162 -9.55 10.48 -5.26
C VAL A 162 -10.43 11.57 -5.87
N LEU A 163 -9.97 12.24 -6.94
CA LEU A 163 -10.77 13.25 -7.63
C LEU A 163 -12.07 12.68 -8.22
N LYS A 164 -12.04 11.48 -8.77
CA LYS A 164 -13.26 10.80 -9.22
C LYS A 164 -14.23 10.58 -8.05
N GLN A 165 -13.74 10.16 -6.90
CA GLN A 165 -14.56 9.97 -5.70
C GLN A 165 -15.20 11.28 -5.27
N GLU A 166 -14.42 12.36 -5.18
CA GLU A 166 -14.94 13.68 -4.79
C GLU A 166 -16.05 14.14 -5.76
N ILE A 167 -15.84 13.99 -7.07
CA ILE A 167 -16.80 14.42 -8.09
C ILE A 167 -18.08 13.57 -8.09
N TYR A 168 -17.99 12.25 -7.93
CA TYR A 168 -19.13 11.35 -8.11
C TYR A 168 -19.87 10.98 -6.82
N VAL A 169 -19.21 11.07 -5.68
CA VAL A 169 -19.75 10.57 -4.40
C VAL A 169 -20.11 11.70 -3.45
N LYS A 170 -19.42 12.85 -3.56
CA LYS A 170 -19.61 13.99 -2.65
C LYS A 170 -20.82 14.85 -3.00
N ALA A 171 -21.40 15.46 -1.97
CA ALA A 171 -22.47 16.43 -2.15
C ALA A 171 -21.96 17.69 -2.88
N LEU A 172 -22.86 18.37 -3.60
CA LEU A 172 -22.55 19.60 -4.33
C LEU A 172 -21.82 20.66 -3.48
N GLU A 173 -22.18 20.78 -2.20
CA GLU A 173 -21.56 21.74 -1.29
C GLU A 173 -20.10 21.39 -0.96
N GLU A 174 -19.73 20.11 -0.94
CA GLU A 174 -18.35 19.68 -0.73
C GLU A 174 -17.47 19.99 -1.95
N ILE A 175 -18.03 19.92 -3.15
CA ILE A 175 -17.31 20.31 -4.40
C ILE A 175 -17.12 21.85 -4.45
N LYS A 176 -18.02 22.62 -3.86
CA LYS A 176 -17.88 24.09 -3.73
C LYS A 176 -16.90 24.50 -2.64
N ASP A 177 -16.50 23.59 -1.74
CA ASP A 177 -15.56 23.88 -0.67
C ASP A 177 -14.18 24.25 -1.26
N PRO A 178 -13.54 25.33 -0.80
CA PRO A 178 -12.20 25.70 -1.24
C PRO A 178 -11.15 24.57 -1.10
N ASN A 179 -11.34 23.65 -0.14
CA ASN A 179 -10.45 22.50 0.04
C ASN A 179 -10.54 21.47 -1.09
N PHE A 180 -11.66 21.42 -1.84
CA PHE A 180 -11.73 20.61 -3.06
C PHE A 180 -10.66 21.04 -4.07
N MET A 181 -10.54 22.36 -4.33
CA MET A 181 -9.53 22.85 -5.25
C MET A 181 -8.09 22.63 -4.74
N LYS A 182 -7.86 22.61 -3.43
CA LYS A 182 -6.54 22.24 -2.89
C LYS A 182 -6.15 20.82 -3.27
N VAL A 183 -7.05 19.85 -3.15
CA VAL A 183 -6.78 18.46 -3.59
C VAL A 183 -6.47 18.42 -5.10
N VAL A 184 -7.15 19.27 -5.89
CA VAL A 184 -6.92 19.34 -7.34
C VAL A 184 -5.55 19.92 -7.68
N THR A 185 -5.14 21.01 -7.00
CA THR A 185 -3.98 21.83 -7.40
C THR A 185 -2.72 21.60 -6.57
N GLU A 186 -2.87 21.32 -5.27
CA GLU A 186 -1.75 21.26 -4.31
C GLU A 186 -1.28 19.84 -4.02
N GLU A 187 -2.04 18.80 -4.48
CA GLU A 187 -1.65 17.38 -4.33
C GLU A 187 -1.68 16.86 -2.89
N ASP A 188 -1.68 17.77 -1.92
CA ASP A 188 -1.61 17.48 -0.50
C ASP A 188 -2.96 17.73 0.19
N TYR A 189 -3.40 16.74 0.94
CA TYR A 189 -4.56 16.82 1.81
C TYR A 189 -4.10 16.89 3.26
N ASP A 190 -4.56 17.89 3.98
CA ASP A 190 -4.13 18.16 5.36
C ASP A 190 -4.79 17.28 6.43
N GLY A 191 -5.76 16.46 6.05
CA GLY A 191 -6.49 15.58 6.96
C GLY A 191 -7.68 16.25 7.67
N SER A 192 -8.23 17.34 7.13
CA SER A 192 -9.32 18.09 7.77
C SER A 192 -10.70 17.43 7.65
N LEU A 193 -10.92 16.56 6.65
CA LEU A 193 -12.22 15.99 6.29
C LEU A 193 -12.28 14.46 6.47
N GLY A 194 -11.94 13.93 7.64
CA GLY A 194 -12.22 12.52 7.99
C GLY A 194 -11.19 11.48 7.61
N PHE A 195 -10.19 11.80 6.77
CA PHE A 195 -9.01 10.97 6.52
C PHE A 195 -7.76 11.64 7.11
N THR A 196 -6.66 10.93 7.26
CA THR A 196 -5.41 11.55 7.74
C THR A 196 -4.69 12.28 6.61
N ALA A 197 -3.69 13.09 6.96
CA ALA A 197 -2.89 13.85 6.00
C ALA A 197 -2.28 12.93 4.93
N CYS A 198 -2.40 13.32 3.67
CA CYS A 198 -2.03 12.48 2.54
C CYS A 198 -1.61 13.31 1.32
N HIS A 199 -0.57 12.86 0.66
CA HIS A 199 -0.17 13.29 -0.68
C HIS A 199 -0.73 12.29 -1.71
N PHE A 200 -1.51 12.77 -2.65
CA PHE A 200 -2.09 11.96 -3.71
C PHE A 200 -1.22 12.05 -4.97
N PHE A 201 -0.79 10.90 -5.47
CA PHE A 201 0.15 10.83 -6.58
C PHE A 201 -0.53 10.69 -7.95
N LEU A 202 0.01 11.36 -8.96
CA LEU A 202 -0.12 10.90 -10.34
C LEU A 202 0.91 9.79 -10.61
N LYS A 203 0.58 8.90 -11.53
CA LYS A 203 1.47 7.77 -11.91
C LYS A 203 2.87 8.24 -12.34
N ASP A 204 2.94 9.28 -13.16
CA ASP A 204 4.22 9.77 -13.70
C ASP A 204 5.06 10.48 -12.62
N GLU A 205 4.43 11.20 -11.68
CA GLU A 205 5.09 11.76 -10.51
C GLU A 205 5.69 10.65 -9.64
N PHE A 206 4.93 9.59 -9.38
CA PHE A 206 5.39 8.45 -8.59
C PHE A 206 6.55 7.73 -9.29
N ASN A 207 6.44 7.50 -10.60
CA ASN A 207 7.52 6.92 -11.39
C ASN A 207 8.80 7.76 -11.31
N GLY A 208 8.70 9.08 -11.51
CA GLY A 208 9.82 10.00 -11.39
C GLY A 208 10.48 9.95 -10.01
N LEU A 209 9.70 9.96 -8.92
CA LEU A 209 10.22 9.83 -7.56
C LEU A 209 11.06 8.56 -7.38
N LEU A 210 10.61 7.43 -7.94
CA LEU A 210 11.31 6.16 -7.81
C LEU A 210 12.61 6.12 -8.62
N GLU A 211 12.56 6.53 -9.90
CA GLU A 211 13.70 6.47 -10.83
C GLU A 211 14.78 7.49 -10.48
N GLU A 212 14.42 8.71 -10.12
CA GLU A 212 15.36 9.76 -9.67
C GLU A 212 16.12 9.36 -8.39
N ASN A 213 15.55 8.45 -7.57
CA ASN A 213 16.22 7.91 -6.38
C ASN A 213 16.86 6.53 -6.63
N GLY A 214 17.01 6.14 -7.91
CA GLY A 214 17.82 5.00 -8.35
C GLY A 214 17.14 3.64 -8.14
N LEU A 215 15.81 3.58 -8.13
CA LEU A 215 15.04 2.36 -8.26
C LEU A 215 14.66 2.15 -9.74
N LYS A 216 14.84 0.93 -10.24
CA LYS A 216 14.34 0.57 -11.58
C LYS A 216 12.91 0.09 -11.46
N VAL A 217 11.95 0.87 -11.96
CA VAL A 217 10.55 0.43 -12.06
C VAL A 217 10.43 -0.67 -13.12
N VAL A 218 9.93 -1.82 -12.70
CA VAL A 218 9.76 -3.02 -13.56
C VAL A 218 8.33 -3.11 -14.06
N GLU A 219 7.37 -2.77 -13.20
CA GLU A 219 5.95 -2.84 -13.54
C GLU A 219 5.16 -1.88 -12.63
N MET A 220 4.12 -1.25 -13.18
CA MET A 220 3.12 -0.49 -12.44
C MET A 220 1.75 -1.12 -12.59
N VAL A 221 0.97 -1.15 -11.51
CA VAL A 221 -0.28 -1.88 -11.42
C VAL A 221 -1.33 -1.03 -10.71
N GLY A 222 -2.49 -0.89 -11.30
CA GLY A 222 -3.69 -0.38 -10.63
C GLY A 222 -4.34 -1.50 -9.83
N LEU A 223 -4.28 -1.41 -8.50
CA LEU A 223 -4.66 -2.52 -7.62
C LEU A 223 -6.16 -2.82 -7.66
N GLU A 224 -7.02 -1.80 -7.73
CA GLU A 224 -8.46 -1.91 -7.91
C GLU A 224 -8.86 -1.80 -9.38
N GLY A 225 -8.00 -1.19 -10.18
CA GLY A 225 -8.12 -1.08 -11.63
C GLY A 225 -9.43 -0.42 -12.07
N LEU A 226 -10.16 -1.09 -12.96
CA LEU A 226 -11.45 -0.61 -13.47
C LEU A 226 -12.55 -0.52 -12.39
N ASN A 227 -12.36 -1.18 -11.24
CA ASN A 227 -13.32 -1.18 -10.14
C ASN A 227 -13.07 -0.06 -9.10
N SER A 228 -12.04 0.77 -9.31
CA SER A 228 -11.75 1.91 -8.43
C SER A 228 -13.00 2.77 -8.24
N PHE A 229 -13.38 3.03 -6.97
CA PHE A 229 -14.58 3.76 -6.53
C PHE A 229 -15.94 3.15 -6.91
N LEU A 230 -15.96 2.03 -7.60
CA LEU A 230 -17.20 1.33 -7.96
C LEU A 230 -17.60 0.31 -6.88
N LYS A 231 -17.53 0.71 -5.62
CA LYS A 231 -17.82 -0.17 -4.48
C LYS A 231 -19.26 -0.68 -4.48
N LYS A 232 -20.21 0.23 -4.70
CA LYS A 232 -21.65 -0.10 -4.75
C LYS A 232 -21.95 -1.04 -5.92
N GLU A 233 -21.42 -0.73 -7.09
CA GLU A 233 -21.59 -1.51 -8.32
C GLU A 233 -20.89 -2.87 -8.20
N SER A 234 -19.69 -2.91 -7.63
CA SER A 234 -18.97 -4.15 -7.36
C SER A 234 -19.73 -5.05 -6.37
N MET A 235 -20.31 -4.47 -5.31
CA MET A 235 -21.16 -5.21 -4.36
C MET A 235 -22.40 -5.82 -5.04
N ALA A 236 -23.01 -5.10 -5.99
CA ALA A 236 -24.21 -5.58 -6.70
C ALA A 236 -23.92 -6.84 -7.52
N VAL A 237 -22.71 -7.02 -8.05
CA VAL A 237 -22.33 -8.18 -8.88
C VAL A 237 -21.55 -9.25 -8.12
N TYR A 238 -21.03 -8.93 -6.93
CA TYR A 238 -20.16 -9.82 -6.16
C TYR A 238 -20.82 -11.15 -5.76
N GLY A 239 -22.14 -11.14 -5.53
CA GLY A 239 -22.94 -12.33 -5.21
C GLY A 239 -23.08 -13.31 -6.36
N ASP A 240 -22.95 -12.87 -7.62
CA ASP A 240 -22.97 -13.73 -8.80
C ASP A 240 -21.54 -14.17 -9.14
N LYS A 241 -21.23 -15.44 -8.84
CA LYS A 241 -19.88 -16.00 -9.04
C LYS A 241 -19.39 -15.90 -10.47
N LYS A 242 -20.27 -16.03 -11.47
CA LYS A 242 -19.91 -15.98 -12.90
C LYS A 242 -19.62 -14.54 -13.32
N ALA A 243 -20.47 -13.59 -12.91
CA ALA A 243 -20.25 -12.17 -13.17
C ALA A 243 -18.96 -11.69 -12.51
N TRP A 244 -18.73 -12.02 -11.24
CA TRP A 244 -17.52 -11.64 -10.52
C TRP A 244 -16.26 -12.26 -11.14
N ALA A 245 -16.28 -13.53 -11.56
CA ALA A 245 -15.16 -14.15 -12.26
C ALA A 245 -14.82 -13.43 -13.57
N ASN A 246 -15.80 -12.92 -14.31
CA ASN A 246 -15.57 -12.12 -15.51
C ASN A 246 -14.94 -10.75 -15.18
N ILE A 247 -15.35 -10.11 -14.08
CA ILE A 247 -14.71 -8.86 -13.59
C ILE A 247 -13.27 -9.12 -13.22
N LEU A 248 -12.97 -10.18 -12.46
CA LEU A 248 -11.60 -10.55 -12.10
C LEU A 248 -10.74 -10.79 -13.35
N LYS A 249 -11.29 -11.45 -14.36
CA LYS A 249 -10.57 -11.68 -15.63
C LYS A 249 -10.32 -10.39 -16.41
N ALA A 250 -11.29 -9.48 -16.47
CA ALA A 250 -11.13 -8.18 -17.10
C ALA A 250 -10.06 -7.35 -16.35
N HIS A 251 -10.12 -7.34 -15.01
CA HIS A 251 -9.13 -6.69 -14.17
C HIS A 251 -7.72 -7.27 -14.42
N GLU A 252 -7.58 -8.59 -14.48
CA GLU A 252 -6.30 -9.25 -14.75
C GLU A 252 -5.66 -8.81 -16.08
N ILE A 253 -6.48 -8.57 -17.10
CA ILE A 253 -6.02 -8.13 -18.43
C ILE A 253 -5.56 -6.66 -18.39
N TYR A 254 -6.28 -5.81 -17.66
CA TYR A 254 -6.11 -4.35 -17.78
C TYR A 254 -5.45 -3.68 -16.58
N CYS A 255 -5.21 -4.36 -15.45
CA CYS A 255 -4.64 -3.73 -14.25
C CYS A 255 -3.25 -3.11 -14.47
N THR A 256 -2.53 -3.49 -15.52
CA THR A 256 -1.23 -2.88 -15.89
C THR A 256 -1.33 -1.90 -17.06
N HIS A 257 -2.54 -1.69 -17.63
CA HIS A 257 -2.71 -0.71 -18.70
C HIS A 257 -2.52 0.71 -18.14
N PRO A 258 -1.71 1.59 -18.79
CA PRO A 258 -1.35 2.90 -18.24
C PRO A 258 -2.53 3.75 -17.78
N SER A 259 -3.61 3.81 -18.57
CA SER A 259 -4.82 4.57 -18.22
C SER A 259 -5.59 3.98 -17.03
N VAL A 260 -5.49 2.68 -16.79
CA VAL A 260 -6.13 2.01 -15.66
C VAL A 260 -5.30 2.19 -14.40
N VAL A 261 -3.97 2.11 -14.53
CA VAL A 261 -3.03 2.38 -13.43
C VAL A 261 -3.25 3.77 -12.86
N ASP A 262 -3.29 4.79 -13.72
CA ASP A 262 -3.38 6.19 -13.29
C ASP A 262 -4.72 6.55 -12.65
N THR A 263 -5.77 5.79 -12.94
CA THR A 263 -7.11 6.00 -12.37
C THR A 263 -7.47 5.04 -11.24
N SER A 264 -6.52 4.25 -10.74
CA SER A 264 -6.73 3.30 -9.65
C SER A 264 -6.60 3.96 -8.28
N ASP A 265 -7.35 3.46 -7.29
CA ASP A 265 -7.30 3.94 -5.89
C ASP A 265 -5.90 3.79 -5.32
N HIS A 266 -5.30 2.63 -5.53
CA HIS A 266 -3.90 2.39 -5.20
C HIS A 266 -3.11 2.01 -6.46
N ILE A 267 -1.92 2.60 -6.57
CA ILE A 267 -0.95 2.30 -7.63
C ILE A 267 0.22 1.56 -6.99
N LEU A 268 0.45 0.32 -7.40
CA LEU A 268 1.61 -0.47 -6.99
C LEU A 268 2.74 -0.32 -8.01
N ALA A 269 3.92 0.05 -7.55
CA ALA A 269 5.16 -0.09 -8.31
C ALA A 269 5.93 -1.32 -7.82
N VAL A 270 6.31 -2.19 -8.75
CA VAL A 270 7.29 -3.25 -8.54
C VAL A 270 8.64 -2.71 -9.00
N CYS A 271 9.55 -2.52 -8.06
CA CYS A 271 10.86 -1.95 -8.33
C CYS A 271 11.96 -2.97 -8.12
N LYS A 272 13.07 -2.80 -8.83
CA LYS A 272 14.31 -3.55 -8.62
C LYS A 272 15.38 -2.60 -8.06
N ASN A 273 16.02 -3.01 -6.98
CA ASN A 273 17.21 -2.34 -6.47
C ASN A 273 18.40 -2.69 -7.39
N ALA A 274 18.74 -1.79 -8.31
CA ALA A 274 19.75 -2.01 -9.34
C ALA A 274 21.20 -1.82 -8.80
#